data_9ba7caf123b29ccdc0937838cd242a35
#
_entry.id   9ba7caf123b29ccdc0937838cd242a35
#
_cell.length_a   1.000
_cell.length_b   1.000
_cell.length_c   1.000
_cell.angle_alpha   90.00
_cell.angle_beta   90.00
_cell.angle_gamma   90.00
#
_symmetry.space_group_name_H-M   'P 1'
#
loop_
_entity.id
_entity.type
_entity.pdbx_description
1 polymer ?
#
loop_
_entity_poly.entity_id
_entity_poly.type
_entity_poly.pdbx_seq_one_letter_code
_entity_poly.pdbx_strand_id
1 'polypeptide(L)'
;MEIIIEILSIPLVQSILKIVFIILLFAMPLGTVLTLMERKWSAMIQDRVGPNRANIGNYTGHGLLHLAADGLKSIFKEDTIPKGANGFLYLIAPFFGMIAGVATFAIIPIAGPIGGFTFQVTDI
;
A
#
# COMPACT_ATOMS: atom_id res chain seq x y z
N MET A 1 0.26 1.48 -31.73
CA MET A 1 -0.92 1.77 -30.88
C MET A 1 -1.84 0.56 -30.78
N GLU A 2 -2.07 -0.17 -31.85
CA GLU A 2 -2.91 -1.39 -31.87
C GLU A 2 -2.41 -2.49 -30.94
N ILE A 3 -1.11 -2.78 -30.93
CA ILE A 3 -0.51 -3.81 -30.05
C ILE A 3 -0.76 -3.53 -28.56
N ILE A 4 -0.72 -2.27 -28.16
CA ILE A 4 -0.98 -1.88 -26.76
C ILE A 4 -2.45 -2.11 -26.40
N ILE A 5 -3.36 -1.79 -27.30
CA ILE A 5 -4.80 -2.02 -27.13
C ILE A 5 -5.10 -3.51 -27.06
N GLU A 6 -4.45 -4.30 -27.90
CA GLU A 6 -4.58 -5.77 -27.94
C GLU A 6 -4.09 -6.40 -26.62
N ILE A 7 -2.93 -5.97 -26.09
CA ILE A 7 -2.41 -6.43 -24.79
C ILE A 7 -3.34 -6.02 -23.64
N LEU A 8 -3.86 -4.79 -23.66
CA LEU A 8 -4.81 -4.32 -22.64
C LEU A 8 -6.17 -5.04 -22.71
N SER A 9 -6.54 -5.65 -23.84
CA SER A 9 -7.78 -6.40 -23.97
C SER A 9 -7.74 -7.79 -23.34
N ILE A 10 -6.54 -8.29 -22.98
CA ILE A 10 -6.37 -9.59 -22.32
C ILE A 10 -6.96 -9.51 -20.91
N PRO A 11 -7.93 -10.35 -20.53
CA PRO A 11 -8.61 -10.26 -19.23
C PRO A 11 -7.65 -10.39 -18.04
N LEU A 12 -6.59 -11.16 -18.15
CA LEU A 12 -5.57 -11.29 -17.13
C LEU A 12 -4.80 -9.99 -16.91
N VAL A 13 -4.43 -9.28 -17.99
CA VAL A 13 -3.75 -7.98 -17.90
C VAL A 13 -4.67 -6.94 -17.27
N GLN A 14 -5.94 -6.92 -17.66
CA GLN A 14 -6.94 -6.03 -17.04
C GLN A 14 -7.10 -6.29 -15.54
N SER A 15 -7.14 -7.55 -15.12
CA SER A 15 -7.24 -7.92 -13.70
C SER A 15 -6.03 -7.45 -12.92
N ILE A 16 -4.83 -7.66 -13.45
CA ILE A 16 -3.58 -7.17 -12.83
C ILE A 16 -3.59 -5.64 -12.71
N LEU A 17 -3.95 -4.92 -13.77
CA LEU A 17 -4.02 -3.46 -13.74
C LEU A 17 -5.03 -2.94 -12.72
N LYS A 18 -6.20 -3.57 -12.62
CA LYS A 18 -7.21 -3.23 -11.60
C LYS A 18 -6.66 -3.43 -10.18
N ILE A 19 -6.02 -4.56 -9.91
CA ILE A 19 -5.41 -4.86 -8.60
C ILE A 19 -4.36 -3.82 -8.26
N VAL A 20 -3.44 -3.52 -9.19
CA VAL A 20 -2.39 -2.52 -8.99
C VAL A 20 -2.99 -1.14 -8.73
N PHE A 21 -4.01 -0.75 -9.50
CA PHE A 21 -4.70 0.52 -9.33
C PHE A 21 -5.36 0.64 -7.95
N ILE A 22 -6.05 -0.40 -7.51
CA ILE A 22 -6.70 -0.44 -6.19
C ILE A 22 -5.66 -0.34 -5.07
N ILE A 23 -4.57 -1.09 -5.17
CA ILE A 23 -3.50 -1.05 -4.17
C ILE A 23 -2.87 0.34 -4.08
N LEU A 24 -2.50 0.93 -5.22
CA LEU A 24 -1.81 2.23 -5.24
C LEU A 24 -2.71 3.39 -4.86
N LEU A 25 -3.97 3.40 -5.32
CA LEU A 25 -4.86 4.55 -5.15
C LEU A 25 -5.66 4.49 -3.85
N PHE A 26 -5.99 3.30 -3.34
CA PHE A 26 -6.82 3.14 -2.15
C PHE A 26 -6.07 2.49 -0.99
N ALA A 27 -5.49 1.31 -1.18
CA ALA A 27 -4.93 0.55 -0.07
C ALA A 27 -3.69 1.23 0.53
N MET A 28 -2.76 1.69 -0.27
CA MET A 28 -1.54 2.35 0.23
C MET A 28 -1.83 3.71 0.89
N PRO A 29 -2.57 4.65 0.27
CA PRO A 29 -2.90 5.91 0.94
C PRO A 29 -3.73 5.72 2.20
N LEU A 30 -4.72 4.83 2.17
CA LEU A 30 -5.54 4.54 3.33
C LEU A 30 -4.70 3.94 4.47
N GLY A 31 -3.84 2.97 4.18
CA GLY A 31 -2.94 2.36 5.15
C GLY A 31 -1.99 3.38 5.78
N THR A 32 -1.44 4.30 4.99
CA THR A 32 -0.57 5.36 5.51
C THR A 32 -1.31 6.33 6.43
N VAL A 33 -2.52 6.74 6.07
CA VAL A 33 -3.36 7.61 6.91
C VAL A 33 -3.77 6.90 8.20
N LEU A 34 -4.16 5.63 8.13
CA LEU A 34 -4.50 4.83 9.31
C LEU A 34 -3.31 4.68 10.26
N THR A 35 -2.11 4.45 9.76
CA THR A 35 -0.88 4.40 10.56
C THR A 35 -0.61 5.73 11.27
N LEU A 36 -0.84 6.86 10.60
CA LEU A 36 -0.72 8.16 11.24
C LEU A 36 -1.74 8.35 12.37
N MET A 37 -3.00 7.95 12.14
CA MET A 37 -4.06 8.01 13.14
C MET A 37 -3.74 7.14 14.35
N GLU A 38 -3.29 5.92 14.14
CA GLU A 38 -2.86 5.00 15.19
C GLU A 38 -1.76 5.62 16.07
N ARG A 39 -0.72 6.18 15.45
CA ARG A 39 0.36 6.86 16.16
C ARG A 39 -0.11 8.09 16.95
N LYS A 40 -1.07 8.86 16.42
CA LYS A 40 -1.64 10.02 17.11
C LYS A 40 -2.53 9.62 18.26
N TRP A 41 -3.38 8.62 18.10
CA TRP A 41 -4.23 8.13 19.19
C TRP A 41 -3.42 7.51 20.31
N SER A 42 -2.42 6.70 19.98
CA SER A 42 -1.50 6.17 20.99
C SER A 42 -0.78 7.27 21.75
N ALA A 43 -0.37 8.34 21.07
CA ALA A 43 0.26 9.48 21.71
C ALA A 43 -0.70 10.25 22.62
N MET A 44 -1.96 10.42 22.21
CA MET A 44 -2.99 11.08 23.02
C MET A 44 -3.28 10.31 24.31
N ILE A 45 -3.36 8.97 24.25
CA ILE A 45 -3.54 8.13 25.44
C ILE A 45 -2.33 8.24 26.39
N GLN A 46 -1.14 8.51 25.86
CA GLN A 46 0.12 8.63 26.59
C GLN A 46 0.47 10.09 26.96
N ASP A 47 -0.47 11.03 26.82
CA ASP A 47 -0.27 12.47 27.07
C ASP A 47 0.97 13.06 26.36
N ARG A 48 1.23 12.65 25.11
CA ARG A 48 2.32 13.17 24.29
C ARG A 48 1.85 13.65 22.92
N VAL A 49 2.61 14.52 22.26
CA VAL A 49 2.19 15.22 21.02
C VAL A 49 2.15 14.31 19.79
N GLY A 50 2.73 13.11 19.79
CA GLY A 50 2.77 12.24 18.62
C GLY A 50 3.67 12.76 17.46
N PRO A 51 3.53 12.24 16.26
CA PRO A 51 4.38 12.61 15.13
C PRO A 51 4.09 14.04 14.67
N ASN A 52 5.04 14.96 14.90
CA ASN A 52 4.92 16.38 14.55
C ASN A 52 6.27 17.05 14.22
N ARG A 53 7.37 16.27 14.06
CA ARG A 53 8.70 16.85 13.86
C ARG A 53 9.13 16.96 12.39
N ALA A 54 8.50 16.25 11.47
CA ALA A 54 8.77 16.42 10.06
C ALA A 54 8.11 17.72 9.58
N ASN A 55 8.91 18.68 9.17
CA ASN A 55 8.46 19.99 8.69
C ASN A 55 9.25 20.38 7.45
N ILE A 56 8.61 21.19 6.59
CA ILE A 56 9.25 21.85 5.47
C ILE A 56 9.20 23.35 5.77
N GLY A 57 10.34 23.92 6.16
CA GLY A 57 10.40 25.29 6.69
C GLY A 57 9.55 25.42 7.96
N ASN A 58 8.59 26.32 7.98
CA ASN A 58 7.69 26.55 9.12
C ASN A 58 6.38 25.73 9.06
N TYR A 59 6.17 24.93 8.00
CA TYR A 59 4.96 24.13 7.83
C TYR A 59 5.12 22.70 8.36
N THR A 60 4.38 22.36 9.38
CA THR A 60 4.47 21.08 10.09
C THR A 60 3.49 20.02 9.56
N GLY A 61 2.45 20.41 8.80
CA GLY A 61 1.48 19.49 8.19
C GLY A 61 0.77 18.52 9.16
N HIS A 62 0.74 18.83 10.48
CA HIS A 62 0.10 18.02 11.52
C HIS A 62 0.53 16.54 11.54
N GLY A 63 1.74 16.24 11.06
CA GLY A 63 2.29 14.89 11.00
C GLY A 63 2.16 14.18 9.66
N LEU A 64 1.46 14.76 8.68
CA LEU A 64 1.36 14.17 7.33
C LEU A 64 2.74 14.02 6.65
N LEU A 65 3.64 14.97 6.90
CA LEU A 65 5.00 14.91 6.36
C LEU A 65 5.82 13.72 6.89
N HIS A 66 5.43 13.15 8.03
CA HIS A 66 6.05 11.91 8.54
C HIS A 66 5.76 10.72 7.64
N LEU A 67 4.60 10.67 6.99
CA LEU A 67 4.26 9.59 6.05
C LEU A 67 5.23 9.57 4.87
N ALA A 68 5.50 10.74 4.30
CA ALA A 68 6.48 10.88 3.21
C ALA A 68 7.90 10.55 3.70
N ALA A 69 8.28 11.04 4.89
CA ALA A 69 9.58 10.74 5.49
C ALA A 69 9.77 9.25 5.79
N ASP A 70 8.73 8.58 6.30
CA ASP A 70 8.77 7.14 6.59
C ASP A 70 8.86 6.33 5.29
N GLY A 71 8.15 6.74 4.22
CA GLY A 71 8.24 6.11 2.92
C GLY A 71 9.65 6.24 2.30
N LEU A 72 10.20 7.45 2.28
CA LEU A 72 11.56 7.70 1.79
C LEU A 72 12.59 6.91 2.61
N LYS A 73 12.45 6.92 3.93
CA LYS A 73 13.34 6.16 4.81
C LYS A 73 13.30 4.66 4.55
N SER A 74 12.14 4.10 4.27
CA SER A 74 11.98 2.69 3.96
C SER A 74 12.66 2.30 2.64
N ILE A 75 12.68 3.21 1.65
CA ILE A 75 13.33 2.98 0.35
C ILE A 75 14.85 3.08 0.46
N PHE A 76 15.36 4.06 1.21
CA PHE A 76 16.81 4.34 1.28
C PHE A 76 17.53 3.65 2.43
N LYS A 77 16.79 2.98 3.31
CA LYS A 77 17.39 2.26 4.45
C LYS A 77 18.00 0.95 3.98
N GLU A 78 19.22 0.68 4.44
CA GLU A 78 19.89 -0.60 4.20
C GLU A 78 19.08 -1.76 4.80
N ASP A 79 18.91 -2.81 4.02
CA ASP A 79 18.31 -4.06 4.45
C ASP A 79 19.38 -4.95 5.09
N THR A 80 19.19 -5.35 6.33
CA THR A 80 20.13 -6.16 7.08
C THR A 80 19.53 -7.52 7.39
N ILE A 81 20.18 -8.58 6.87
CA ILE A 81 19.80 -9.96 7.18
C ILE A 81 20.46 -10.37 8.50
N PRO A 82 19.70 -10.82 9.52
CA PRO A 82 20.26 -11.26 10.79
C PRO A 82 21.25 -12.42 10.63
N LYS A 83 22.34 -12.42 11.39
CA LYS A 83 23.30 -13.52 11.40
C LYS A 83 22.60 -14.80 11.87
N GLY A 84 22.69 -15.86 11.05
CA GLY A 84 22.04 -17.16 11.33
C GLY A 84 20.65 -17.33 10.70
N ALA A 85 20.07 -16.32 10.06
CA ALA A 85 18.85 -16.46 9.28
C ALA A 85 19.13 -17.06 7.90
N ASN A 86 18.19 -17.88 7.40
CA ASN A 86 18.25 -18.32 6.00
C ASN A 86 17.81 -17.15 5.12
N GLY A 87 18.75 -16.57 4.34
CA GLY A 87 18.51 -15.39 3.52
C GLY A 87 17.38 -15.56 2.50
N PHE A 88 17.23 -16.76 1.94
CA PHE A 88 16.14 -17.07 1.00
C PHE A 88 14.77 -17.00 1.66
N LEU A 89 14.61 -17.63 2.82
CA LEU A 89 13.36 -17.60 3.58
C LEU A 89 13.07 -16.19 4.11
N TYR A 90 14.09 -15.49 4.55
CA TYR A 90 13.96 -14.10 5.01
C TYR A 90 13.41 -13.19 3.90
N LEU A 91 13.93 -13.34 2.67
CA LEU A 91 13.48 -12.54 1.53
C LEU A 91 12.05 -12.90 1.08
N ILE A 92 11.69 -14.18 1.12
CA ILE A 92 10.38 -14.64 0.61
C ILE A 92 9.24 -14.47 1.64
N ALA A 93 9.52 -14.49 2.93
CA ALA A 93 8.50 -14.42 3.98
C ALA A 93 7.53 -13.22 3.82
N PRO A 94 7.98 -11.98 3.57
CA PRO A 94 7.08 -10.84 3.36
C PRO A 94 6.18 -11.00 2.12
N PHE A 95 6.65 -11.66 1.07
CA PHE A 95 5.85 -11.92 -0.13
C PHE A 95 4.65 -12.83 0.14
N PHE A 96 4.81 -13.87 0.97
CA PHE A 96 3.69 -14.72 1.36
C PHE A 96 2.61 -13.94 2.11
N GLY A 97 3.00 -13.09 3.05
CA GLY A 97 2.07 -12.21 3.74
C GLY A 97 1.34 -11.24 2.81
N MET A 98 2.08 -10.64 1.88
CA MET A 98 1.51 -9.72 0.90
C MET A 98 0.56 -10.42 -0.08
N ILE A 99 0.91 -11.62 -0.57
CA ILE A 99 0.05 -12.40 -1.47
C ILE A 99 -1.27 -12.74 -0.79
N ALA A 100 -1.24 -13.20 0.47
CA ALA A 100 -2.46 -13.49 1.23
C ALA A 100 -3.34 -12.24 1.39
N GLY A 101 -2.75 -11.09 1.73
CA GLY A 101 -3.47 -9.82 1.83
C GLY A 101 -4.07 -9.37 0.50
N VAL A 102 -3.32 -9.45 -0.60
CA VAL A 102 -3.81 -9.06 -1.93
C VAL A 102 -4.90 -10.02 -2.43
N ALA A 103 -4.79 -11.31 -2.15
CA ALA A 103 -5.79 -12.30 -2.55
C ALA A 103 -7.18 -12.01 -1.93
N THR A 104 -7.23 -11.46 -0.71
CA THR A 104 -8.50 -11.08 -0.09
C THR A 104 -9.20 -9.94 -0.83
N PHE A 105 -8.45 -9.01 -1.44
CA PHE A 105 -9.05 -7.94 -2.25
C PHE A 105 -9.69 -8.45 -3.56
N ALA A 106 -9.27 -9.60 -4.06
CA ALA A 106 -9.87 -10.19 -5.26
C ALA A 106 -11.34 -10.60 -5.06
N ILE A 107 -11.73 -10.90 -3.81
CA ILE A 107 -13.05 -11.39 -3.44
C ILE A 107 -14.01 -10.22 -3.11
N ILE A 108 -13.48 -9.05 -2.73
CA ILE A 108 -14.29 -7.91 -2.33
C ILE A 108 -14.93 -7.25 -3.55
N PRO A 109 -16.27 -7.21 -3.66
CA PRO A 109 -16.94 -6.45 -4.71
C PRO A 109 -16.82 -4.94 -4.38
N ILE A 110 -15.97 -4.22 -5.11
CA ILE A 110 -15.69 -2.81 -4.83
C ILE A 110 -16.74 -1.90 -5.45
N ALA A 111 -17.25 -2.26 -6.63
CA ALA A 111 -18.34 -1.56 -7.29
C ALA A 111 -19.05 -2.47 -8.30
N GLY A 112 -20.33 -2.23 -8.51
CA GLY A 112 -21.07 -2.84 -9.60
C GLY A 112 -20.59 -2.35 -10.98
N PRO A 113 -21.14 -2.90 -12.08
CA PRO A 113 -20.73 -2.52 -13.42
C PRO A 113 -21.05 -1.04 -13.69
N ILE A 114 -20.02 -0.25 -13.92
CA ILE A 114 -20.14 1.16 -14.31
C ILE A 114 -19.65 1.30 -15.75
N GLY A 115 -20.56 1.61 -16.68
CA GLY A 115 -20.18 1.85 -18.08
C GLY A 115 -19.51 0.68 -18.78
N GLY A 116 -19.83 -0.58 -18.41
CA GLY A 116 -19.24 -1.78 -19.00
C GLY A 116 -17.93 -2.24 -18.37
N PHE A 117 -17.43 -1.52 -17.37
CA PHE A 117 -16.29 -1.95 -16.57
C PHE A 117 -16.78 -2.54 -15.25
N THR A 118 -16.38 -3.77 -14.96
CA THR A 118 -16.56 -4.38 -13.64
C THR A 118 -15.29 -4.17 -12.83
N PHE A 119 -15.43 -3.58 -11.63
CA PHE A 119 -14.32 -3.43 -10.67
C PHE A 119 -14.08 -4.70 -9.84
N GLN A 120 -14.82 -5.73 -10.12
CA GLN A 120 -14.64 -7.05 -9.52
C GLN A 120 -13.60 -7.83 -10.30
N VAL A 121 -12.67 -8.48 -9.58
CA VAL A 121 -11.59 -9.27 -10.20
C VAL A 121 -12.08 -10.67 -10.56
N THR A 122 -13.03 -11.20 -9.80
CA THR A 122 -13.64 -12.51 -10.02
C THR A 122 -15.17 -12.40 -9.98
N ASP A 123 -15.84 -12.99 -10.94
CA ASP A 123 -17.29 -13.21 -10.89
C ASP A 123 -17.55 -14.43 -10.00
N ILE A 124 -17.87 -14.19 -8.74
CA ILE A 124 -18.33 -15.21 -7.80
C ILE A 124 -19.79 -14.96 -7.50
#